data_861c983c0b7948a3c11e873dbf470fa7
#
_entry.id   861c983c0b7948a3c11e873dbf470fa7
#
_cell.length_a   1.000
_cell.length_b   1.000
_cell.length_c   1.000
_cell.angle_alpha   90.00
_cell.angle_beta   90.00
_cell.angle_gamma   90.00
#
_symmetry.space_group_name_H-M   'P 1'
#
loop_
_entity.id
_entity.type
_entity.pdbx_description
1 polymer ?
#
loop_
_entity_poly.entity_id
_entity_poly.type
_entity_poly.pdbx_seq_one_letter_code
_entity_poly.pdbx_strand_id
1 'polypeptide(L)'
;MTHPLADMLAIAARRDRDAAEQADTMGPAEAKAHAEAVLRAYDSLTDHHEFRPGELVQWKPGMRSYGGLPYGGPAVVTAVEPGRVNNRDDDHDPADVRVMLVNEDAPLTVSEAWLDARRLMPFRRA
;
A
#
# COMPACT_ATOMS: atom_id res chain seq x y z
N MET A 1 -37.53 9.42 35.60
CA MET A 1 -38.49 9.37 34.48
C MET A 1 -37.75 9.24 33.16
N THR A 2 -37.82 8.11 32.51
CA THR A 2 -37.19 7.88 31.20
C THR A 2 -37.94 8.67 30.13
N HIS A 3 -37.23 9.44 29.34
CA HIS A 3 -37.81 10.21 28.26
C HIS A 3 -38.04 9.28 27.05
N PRO A 4 -39.29 9.02 26.61
CA PRO A 4 -39.56 8.09 25.50
C PRO A 4 -38.83 8.46 24.22
N LEU A 5 -38.63 9.75 23.96
CA LEU A 5 -37.93 10.24 22.79
C LEU A 5 -36.43 9.86 22.83
N ALA A 6 -35.80 9.95 23.99
CA ALA A 6 -34.40 9.57 24.18
C ALA A 6 -34.17 8.05 23.93
N ASP A 7 -35.13 7.23 24.43
CA ASP A 7 -35.13 5.78 24.21
C ASP A 7 -35.26 5.42 22.71
N MET A 8 -36.15 6.12 22.00
CA MET A 8 -36.35 5.93 20.57
C MET A 8 -35.12 6.31 19.77
N LEU A 9 -34.45 7.42 20.12
CA LEU A 9 -33.23 7.86 19.48
C LEU A 9 -32.08 6.87 19.72
N ALA A 10 -31.97 6.31 20.91
CA ALA A 10 -30.99 5.31 21.25
C ALA A 10 -31.17 4.01 20.44
N ILE A 11 -32.43 3.57 20.26
CA ILE A 11 -32.78 2.40 19.45
C ILE A 11 -32.43 2.64 17.98
N ALA A 12 -32.78 3.80 17.43
CA ALA A 12 -32.47 4.17 16.05
C ALA A 12 -30.97 4.21 15.80
N ALA A 13 -30.19 4.82 16.71
CA ALA A 13 -28.72 4.87 16.60
C ALA A 13 -28.07 3.47 16.64
N ARG A 14 -28.63 2.57 17.45
CA ARG A 14 -28.15 1.18 17.53
C ARG A 14 -28.43 0.42 16.23
N ARG A 15 -29.62 0.59 15.65
CA ARG A 15 -29.99 -0.03 14.36
C ARG A 15 -29.10 0.45 13.24
N ASP A 16 -28.78 1.74 13.20
CA ASP A 16 -27.89 2.32 12.19
C ASP A 16 -26.48 1.75 12.30
N ARG A 17 -25.97 1.57 13.52
CA ARG A 17 -24.66 0.94 13.75
C ARG A 17 -24.66 -0.52 13.35
N ASP A 18 -25.68 -1.29 13.71
CA ASP A 18 -25.81 -2.71 13.34
C ASP A 18 -25.88 -2.87 11.82
N ALA A 19 -26.62 -2.00 11.13
CA ALA A 19 -26.69 -2.00 9.68
C ALA A 19 -25.36 -1.65 9.03
N ALA A 20 -24.61 -0.68 9.58
CA ALA A 20 -23.29 -0.31 9.11
C ALA A 20 -22.28 -1.46 9.31
N GLU A 21 -22.30 -2.12 10.47
CA GLU A 21 -21.45 -3.28 10.75
C GLU A 21 -21.78 -4.44 9.80
N GLN A 22 -23.04 -4.70 9.51
CA GLN A 22 -23.44 -5.72 8.55
C GLN A 22 -23.02 -5.39 7.13
N ALA A 23 -23.10 -4.10 6.74
CA ALA A 23 -22.65 -3.66 5.41
C ALA A 23 -21.14 -3.84 5.22
N ASP A 24 -20.37 -3.64 6.30
CA ASP A 24 -18.93 -3.82 6.29
C ASP A 24 -18.49 -5.28 6.54
N THR A 25 -19.44 -6.15 6.88
CA THR A 25 -19.12 -7.55 7.14
C THR A 25 -19.06 -8.36 5.86
N MET A 26 -17.94 -9.01 5.64
CA MET A 26 -17.71 -9.88 4.49
C MET A 26 -18.43 -11.20 4.68
N GLY A 27 -19.19 -11.65 3.64
CA GLY A 27 -19.84 -12.95 3.66
C GLY A 27 -18.82 -14.11 3.58
N PRO A 28 -19.23 -15.35 3.91
CA PRO A 28 -18.28 -16.50 3.92
C PRO A 28 -17.62 -16.78 2.58
N ALA A 29 -18.33 -16.67 1.47
CA ALA A 29 -17.76 -16.88 0.14
C ALA A 29 -16.78 -15.78 -0.24
N GLU A 30 -17.10 -14.52 0.08
CA GLU A 30 -16.21 -13.38 -0.13
C GLU A 30 -14.97 -13.50 0.74
N ALA A 31 -15.13 -13.89 2.00
CA ALA A 31 -14.02 -14.08 2.93
C ALA A 31 -13.04 -15.15 2.43
N LYS A 32 -13.54 -16.24 1.89
CA LYS A 32 -12.71 -17.31 1.32
C LYS A 32 -11.92 -16.82 0.12
N ALA A 33 -12.57 -16.11 -0.80
CA ALA A 33 -11.91 -15.54 -1.98
C ALA A 33 -10.89 -14.47 -1.57
N HIS A 34 -11.24 -13.65 -0.58
CA HIS A 34 -10.35 -12.63 -0.06
C HIS A 34 -9.13 -13.23 0.64
N ALA A 35 -9.31 -14.32 1.39
CA ALA A 35 -8.20 -15.03 2.04
C ALA A 35 -7.18 -15.53 1.01
N GLU A 36 -7.64 -16.07 -0.12
CA GLU A 36 -6.76 -16.48 -1.21
C GLU A 36 -5.99 -15.28 -1.80
N ALA A 37 -6.67 -14.15 -1.97
CA ALA A 37 -6.02 -12.92 -2.45
C ALA A 37 -4.98 -12.40 -1.46
N VAL A 38 -5.27 -12.44 -0.17
CA VAL A 38 -4.33 -12.04 0.90
C VAL A 38 -3.09 -12.92 0.90
N LEU A 39 -3.27 -14.24 0.73
CA LEU A 39 -2.16 -15.17 0.68
C LEU A 39 -1.28 -14.94 -0.55
N ARG A 40 -1.88 -14.66 -1.71
CA ARG A 40 -1.12 -14.31 -2.92
C ARG A 40 -0.34 -13.00 -2.73
N ALA A 41 -0.95 -12.02 -2.10
CA ALA A 41 -0.28 -10.76 -1.79
C ALA A 41 0.89 -10.96 -0.82
N TYR A 42 0.71 -11.80 0.18
CA TYR A 42 1.75 -12.18 1.13
C TYR A 42 2.92 -12.86 0.42
N ASP A 43 2.64 -13.84 -0.44
CA ASP A 43 3.68 -14.52 -1.21
C ASP A 43 4.45 -13.55 -2.10
N SER A 44 3.75 -12.64 -2.77
CA SER A 44 4.37 -11.60 -3.59
C SER A 44 5.22 -10.64 -2.77
N LEU A 45 4.75 -10.25 -1.58
CA LEU A 45 5.48 -9.34 -0.69
C LEU A 45 6.76 -9.98 -0.15
N THR A 46 6.73 -11.29 0.10
CA THR A 46 7.88 -12.05 0.62
C THR A 46 8.83 -12.56 -0.46
N ASP A 47 8.40 -12.54 -1.72
CA ASP A 47 9.28 -12.83 -2.86
C ASP A 47 10.22 -11.65 -3.06
N HIS A 48 11.41 -11.75 -2.46
CA HIS A 48 12.31 -10.64 -2.25
C HIS A 48 13.49 -10.69 -3.21
N HIS A 49 13.54 -9.69 -4.09
CA HIS A 49 14.69 -9.47 -4.95
C HIS A 49 15.72 -8.58 -4.23
N GLU A 50 16.98 -8.97 -4.28
CA GLU A 50 18.06 -8.11 -3.78
C GLU A 50 18.44 -7.09 -4.84
N PHE A 51 18.00 -5.86 -4.64
CA PHE A 51 18.28 -4.76 -5.56
C PHE A 51 19.70 -4.23 -5.39
N ARG A 52 20.26 -3.72 -6.48
CA ARG A 52 21.55 -3.04 -6.51
C ARG A 52 21.42 -1.68 -7.20
N PRO A 53 22.24 -0.70 -6.81
CA PRO A 53 22.26 0.58 -7.53
C PRO A 53 22.45 0.38 -9.03
N GLY A 54 21.68 1.12 -9.82
CA GLY A 54 21.67 1.02 -11.27
C GLY A 54 20.62 0.09 -11.86
N GLU A 55 19.96 -0.74 -11.05
CA GLU A 55 18.86 -1.57 -11.52
C GLU A 55 17.59 -0.76 -11.73
N LEU A 56 16.85 -1.11 -12.79
CA LEU A 56 15.51 -0.56 -13.02
C LEU A 56 14.47 -1.39 -12.25
N VAL A 57 13.54 -0.68 -11.64
CA VAL A 57 12.48 -1.27 -10.82
C VAL A 57 11.13 -0.71 -11.19
N GLN A 58 10.08 -1.45 -10.84
CA GLN A 58 8.70 -1.03 -10.96
C GLN A 58 7.90 -1.55 -9.77
N TRP A 59 6.72 -1.00 -9.56
CA TRP A 59 5.82 -1.52 -8.53
C TRP A 59 5.34 -2.93 -8.86
N LYS A 60 5.32 -3.79 -7.86
CA LYS A 60 4.53 -5.03 -7.94
C LYS A 60 3.06 -4.68 -8.08
N PRO A 61 2.26 -5.47 -8.81
CA PRO A 61 0.82 -5.21 -8.93
C PRO A 61 0.14 -5.05 -7.57
N GLY A 62 -0.62 -3.98 -7.42
CA GLY A 62 -1.39 -3.71 -6.20
C GLY A 62 -0.58 -3.20 -5.01
N MET A 63 0.73 -2.98 -5.14
CA MET A 63 1.61 -2.66 -4.00
C MET A 63 2.14 -1.23 -3.98
N ARG A 64 1.62 -0.37 -4.84
CA ARG A 64 2.04 1.03 -4.90
C ARG A 64 1.79 1.74 -3.57
N SER A 65 2.83 2.37 -3.03
CA SER A 65 2.73 3.15 -1.80
C SER A 65 3.13 4.62 -1.96
N TYR A 66 3.71 4.98 -3.11
CA TYR A 66 4.16 6.34 -3.39
C TYR A 66 3.55 6.86 -4.69
N GLY A 67 2.95 8.05 -4.62
CA GLY A 67 2.17 8.60 -5.73
C GLY A 67 2.96 9.08 -6.93
N GLY A 68 4.25 9.40 -6.78
CA GLY A 68 5.09 9.96 -7.83
C GLY A 68 5.53 8.95 -8.88
N LEU A 69 5.55 7.66 -8.55
CA LEU A 69 5.89 6.57 -9.48
C LEU A 69 4.62 5.85 -9.88
N PRO A 70 4.19 5.93 -11.16
CA PRO A 70 3.01 5.21 -11.61
C PRO A 70 3.29 3.71 -11.76
N TYR A 71 2.22 2.90 -11.79
CA TYR A 71 2.36 1.50 -12.17
C TYR A 71 2.93 1.38 -13.59
N GLY A 72 3.84 0.41 -13.77
CA GLY A 72 4.51 0.20 -15.05
C GLY A 72 5.58 1.22 -15.39
N GLY A 73 5.71 2.28 -14.60
CA GLY A 73 6.76 3.27 -14.79
C GLY A 73 8.07 2.79 -14.16
N PRO A 74 9.20 2.86 -14.89
CA PRO A 74 10.48 2.45 -14.32
C PRO A 74 11.10 3.58 -13.48
N ALA A 75 11.80 3.16 -12.45
CA ALA A 75 12.71 4.01 -11.70
C ALA A 75 14.04 3.28 -11.55
N VAL A 76 15.11 4.01 -11.27
CA VAL A 76 16.43 3.41 -11.07
C VAL A 76 16.78 3.41 -9.60
N VAL A 77 17.31 2.30 -9.11
CA VAL A 77 17.84 2.20 -7.73
C VAL A 77 19.10 3.02 -7.62
N THR A 78 19.17 3.91 -6.63
CA THR A 78 20.34 4.74 -6.37
C THR A 78 21.05 4.38 -5.08
N ALA A 79 20.36 3.76 -4.14
CA ALA A 79 20.96 3.30 -2.89
C ALA A 79 20.13 2.17 -2.29
N VAL A 80 20.76 1.29 -1.54
CA VAL A 80 20.12 0.23 -0.77
C VAL A 80 20.62 0.32 0.66
N GLU A 81 19.70 0.39 1.61
CA GLU A 81 20.04 0.49 3.03
C GLU A 81 19.14 -0.48 3.81
N PRO A 82 19.57 -1.74 3.97
CA PRO A 82 18.75 -2.75 4.66
C PRO A 82 18.38 -2.32 6.07
N GLY A 83 17.12 -2.53 6.42
CA GLY A 83 16.60 -2.17 7.74
C GLY A 83 16.23 -0.70 7.91
N ARG A 84 16.43 0.14 6.89
CA ARG A 84 16.01 1.52 6.96
C ARG A 84 14.49 1.63 6.99
N VAL A 85 13.98 2.48 7.86
CA VAL A 85 12.55 2.76 7.97
C VAL A 85 12.32 4.26 7.87
N ASN A 86 11.16 4.65 7.35
CA ASN A 86 10.71 6.03 7.43
C ASN A 86 10.03 6.25 8.78
N ASN A 87 10.56 7.16 9.57
CA ASN A 87 9.93 7.61 10.80
C ASN A 87 9.11 8.85 10.50
N ARG A 88 7.82 8.66 10.28
CA ARG A 88 6.85 9.76 10.22
C ARG A 88 5.80 9.50 11.27
N ASP A 89 5.77 10.36 12.29
CA ASP A 89 4.89 10.22 13.43
C ASP A 89 5.11 8.83 14.08
N ASP A 90 4.09 8.00 14.20
CA ASP A 90 4.21 6.66 14.76
C ASP A 90 4.38 5.56 13.69
N ASP A 91 4.55 5.96 12.42
CA ASP A 91 4.74 5.02 11.32
C ASP A 91 6.21 4.66 11.15
N HIS A 92 6.49 3.36 11.24
CA HIS A 92 7.80 2.78 10.99
C HIS A 92 7.76 1.96 9.71
N ASP A 93 7.42 2.59 8.59
CA ASP A 93 7.31 1.91 7.32
C ASP A 93 8.70 1.55 6.77
N PRO A 94 8.91 0.29 6.36
CA PRO A 94 10.14 -0.08 5.68
C PRO A 94 10.34 0.77 4.43
N ALA A 95 11.54 1.33 4.29
CA ALA A 95 11.91 2.16 3.14
C ALA A 95 13.41 2.03 2.94
N ASP A 96 13.82 0.89 2.41
CA ASP A 96 15.20 0.42 2.38
C ASP A 96 15.87 0.58 1.02
N VAL A 97 15.14 1.04 0.00
CA VAL A 97 15.66 1.28 -1.35
C VAL A 97 15.35 2.70 -1.77
N ARG A 98 16.38 3.47 -2.13
CA ARG A 98 16.19 4.78 -2.72
C ARG A 98 16.16 4.65 -4.24
N VAL A 99 15.14 5.23 -4.85
CA VAL A 99 14.98 5.23 -6.30
C VAL A 99 14.96 6.65 -6.84
N MET A 100 15.43 6.80 -8.07
CA MET A 100 15.34 8.04 -8.82
C MET A 100 14.36 7.86 -9.96
N LEU A 101 13.45 8.79 -10.10
CA LEU A 101 12.50 8.82 -11.20
C LEU A 101 12.52 10.17 -11.90
N VAL A 102 12.11 10.16 -13.16
CA VAL A 102 12.05 11.35 -13.98
C VAL A 102 10.59 11.74 -14.15
N ASN A 103 10.27 12.98 -13.78
CA ASN A 103 8.96 13.54 -14.05
C ASN A 103 9.01 14.20 -15.43
N GLU A 104 8.16 13.74 -16.34
CA GLU A 104 8.14 14.23 -17.73
C GLU A 104 7.37 15.55 -17.87
N ASP A 105 7.48 16.42 -16.88
CA ASP A 105 6.97 17.79 -16.96
C ASP A 105 8.00 18.66 -17.69
N ALA A 106 7.55 19.77 -18.22
CA ALA A 106 8.44 20.72 -18.86
C ALA A 106 8.73 21.89 -17.90
N PRO A 107 9.96 22.05 -17.40
CA PRO A 107 11.17 21.29 -17.72
C PRO A 107 11.25 19.94 -17.04
N LEU A 108 11.99 19.02 -17.65
CA LEU A 108 12.21 17.69 -17.11
C LEU A 108 12.85 17.78 -15.72
N THR A 109 12.23 17.12 -14.73
CA THR A 109 12.69 17.13 -13.35
C THR A 109 12.98 15.72 -12.86
N VAL A 110 13.92 15.63 -11.92
CA VAL A 110 14.33 14.37 -11.29
C VAL A 110 13.88 14.40 -9.83
N SER A 111 13.28 13.30 -9.40
CA SER A 111 12.88 13.12 -8.00
C SER A 111 13.50 11.85 -7.44
N GLU A 112 13.77 11.85 -6.15
CA GLU A 112 14.24 10.67 -5.42
C GLU A 112 13.26 10.34 -4.30
N ALA A 113 13.09 9.04 -4.02
CA ALA A 113 12.22 8.58 -2.96
C ALA A 113 12.78 7.28 -2.35
N TRP A 114 12.58 7.11 -1.05
CA TRP A 114 12.84 5.85 -0.37
C TRP A 114 11.58 5.00 -0.39
N LEU A 115 11.71 3.77 -0.86
CA LEU A 115 10.60 2.84 -1.04
C LEU A 115 10.90 1.52 -0.34
N ASP A 116 9.83 0.76 -0.07
CA ASP A 116 9.91 -0.60 0.46
C ASP A 116 10.26 -1.56 -0.67
N ALA A 117 11.43 -2.19 -0.58
CA ALA A 117 11.91 -3.13 -1.59
C ALA A 117 10.96 -4.30 -1.82
N ARG A 118 10.21 -4.72 -0.80
CA ARG A 118 9.25 -5.82 -0.90
C ARG A 118 8.10 -5.53 -1.87
N ARG A 119 7.83 -4.25 -2.11
CA ARG A 119 6.76 -3.78 -3.00
C ARG A 119 7.22 -3.58 -4.43
N LEU A 120 8.51 -3.78 -4.69
CA LEU A 120 9.14 -3.52 -5.99
C LEU A 120 9.56 -4.83 -6.64
N MET A 121 9.59 -4.81 -7.97
CA MET A 121 10.09 -5.91 -8.79
C MET A 121 11.00 -5.35 -9.87
N PRO A 122 11.92 -6.17 -10.43
CA PRO A 122 12.75 -5.71 -11.54
C PRO A 122 11.90 -5.28 -12.72
N PHE A 123 12.31 -4.17 -13.34
CA PHE A 123 11.73 -3.73 -14.60
C PHE A 123 12.57 -4.30 -15.73
N ARG A 124 11.97 -5.06 -16.62
CA ARG A 124 12.65 -5.65 -17.76
C ARG A 124 12.40 -4.82 -19.00
N ARG A 125 13.47 -4.42 -19.64
CA ARG A 125 13.37 -3.87 -21.01
C ARG A 125 12.96 -5.01 -21.93
N ALA A 126 11.89 -4.79 -22.67
CA ALA A 126 11.36 -5.79 -23.58
C ALA A 126 12.35 -6.09 -24.71
#